data_16a26149e78695db4b38b3a09d92002f
#
_entry.id   16a26149e78695db4b38b3a09d92002f
#
_cell.length_a   1.000
_cell.length_b   1.000
_cell.length_c   1.000
_cell.angle_alpha   90.00
_cell.angle_beta   90.00
_cell.angle_gamma   90.00
#
_symmetry.space_group_name_H-M   'P 1'
#
loop_
_entity.id
_entity.type
_entity.pdbx_description
1 polymer ?
#
loop_
_entity_poly.entity_id
_entity_poly.type
_entity_poly.pdbx_seq_one_letter_code
_entity_poly.pdbx_strand_id
1 'polypeptide(L)'
;MNRVFKTKWSVAHQEYVVTDEKHTTKTKSTKSAVALAVAAMMFAAGTASASFVDTSFVADNPFVFQQAKKSFETAEYQKNWGLSAMKASSAYALGYHGQGVKVGMMDSGFLTTHQELSGDRWHTVKAEGNYSQSGERYPQYAYGSKPKDPVKYNKGDKFSVDGAYNPDFNDNHGTGCAGVYAGNRDGVGMHGVAWGSEFYSANTGGTDDTNYGPFPDYNFFKAGYDALVASGVKIINNSFGTNLKQVDENGNILDYYHSGPELTTVNDIEYEYFLFKKQYNNNDADPELKGKSFVDAAWDAVKDKDVIQVFTNGNNDRANPYHRALYPYFNPEAEAQ
;
A
#
# COMPACT_ATOMS: atom_id res chain seq x y z
N MET A 1 15.35 -38.05 -13.19
CA MET A 1 14.03 -38.60 -12.80
C MET A 1 12.99 -37.55 -13.13
N ASN A 2 12.12 -37.79 -14.08
CA ASN A 2 11.03 -36.87 -14.40
C ASN A 2 10.01 -36.90 -13.25
N ARG A 3 9.75 -35.74 -12.64
CA ARG A 3 8.65 -35.62 -11.70
C ARG A 3 7.35 -35.50 -12.49
N VAL A 4 6.43 -36.42 -12.30
CA VAL A 4 5.07 -36.33 -12.84
C VAL A 4 4.20 -35.57 -11.85
N PHE A 5 3.64 -34.47 -12.28
CA PHE A 5 2.72 -33.67 -11.49
C PHE A 5 1.28 -34.01 -11.92
N LYS A 6 0.37 -34.11 -10.94
CA LYS A 6 -1.07 -34.25 -11.18
C LYS A 6 -1.77 -33.01 -10.72
N THR A 7 -2.78 -32.61 -11.44
CA THR A 7 -3.70 -31.56 -10.99
C THR A 7 -4.82 -32.18 -10.17
N LYS A 8 -5.12 -31.57 -9.03
CA LYS A 8 -6.23 -31.96 -8.17
C LYS A 8 -7.10 -30.73 -7.89
N TRP A 9 -8.42 -30.90 -7.94
CA TRP A 9 -9.32 -29.83 -7.54
C TRP A 9 -9.18 -29.57 -6.05
N SER A 10 -8.85 -28.33 -5.68
CA SER A 10 -8.84 -27.88 -4.29
C SER A 10 -10.19 -27.27 -3.95
N VAL A 11 -10.95 -27.90 -3.08
CA VAL A 11 -12.23 -27.38 -2.60
C VAL A 11 -12.01 -26.14 -1.74
N ALA A 12 -10.88 -26.04 -1.03
CA ALA A 12 -10.54 -24.90 -0.20
C ALA A 12 -10.24 -23.65 -1.02
N HIS A 13 -9.58 -23.83 -2.17
CA HIS A 13 -9.19 -22.73 -3.06
C HIS A 13 -10.14 -22.54 -4.24
N GLN A 14 -11.05 -23.50 -4.49
CA GLN A 14 -11.95 -23.53 -5.65
C GLN A 14 -11.19 -23.45 -6.99
N GLU A 15 -10.03 -24.10 -7.07
CA GLU A 15 -9.16 -24.14 -8.26
C GLU A 15 -8.41 -25.47 -8.36
N TYR A 16 -7.79 -25.72 -9.53
CA TYR A 16 -6.92 -26.87 -9.71
C TYR A 16 -5.51 -26.56 -9.21
N VAL A 17 -5.04 -27.33 -8.23
CA VAL A 17 -3.67 -27.23 -7.71
C VAL A 17 -2.80 -28.36 -8.23
N VAL A 18 -1.52 -28.09 -8.44
CA VAL A 18 -0.53 -29.08 -8.88
C VAL A 18 -0.01 -29.80 -7.65
N THR A 19 -0.10 -31.14 -7.62
CA THR A 19 0.43 -31.98 -6.54
C THR A 19 1.45 -32.99 -7.08
N ASP A 20 2.37 -33.45 -6.24
CA ASP A 20 3.26 -34.54 -6.59
C ASP A 20 2.62 -35.92 -6.33
N GLU A 21 3.18 -36.98 -6.90
CA GLU A 21 2.61 -38.35 -6.83
C GLU A 21 2.72 -39.04 -5.45
N LYS A 22 3.43 -38.45 -4.50
CA LYS A 22 3.76 -39.10 -3.21
C LYS A 22 2.79 -38.81 -2.05
N HIS A 23 1.80 -37.93 -2.23
CA HIS A 23 0.81 -37.67 -1.18
C HIS A 23 -0.40 -38.62 -1.27
N THR A 24 -0.20 -39.86 -0.90
CA THR A 24 -1.30 -40.80 -0.58
C THR A 24 -1.50 -40.82 0.94
N THR A 25 -2.50 -40.12 1.42
CA THR A 25 -2.91 -40.15 2.82
C THR A 25 -3.64 -41.45 3.15
N LYS A 26 -3.01 -42.30 3.96
CA LYS A 26 -3.69 -43.30 4.75
C LYS A 26 -3.38 -43.03 6.21
N THR A 27 -4.27 -42.35 6.91
CA THR A 27 -4.40 -42.47 8.37
C THR A 27 -5.83 -42.14 8.76
N LYS A 28 -6.53 -43.20 9.20
CA LYS A 28 -7.87 -43.11 9.81
C LYS A 28 -7.73 -42.91 11.29
N SER A 29 -8.60 -42.11 11.88
CA SER A 29 -9.14 -42.12 13.25
C SER A 29 -8.65 -41.17 14.33
N THR A 30 -7.52 -40.54 14.26
CA THR A 30 -7.12 -39.51 15.25
C THR A 30 -7.52 -38.08 14.89
N LYS A 31 -7.99 -37.87 13.65
CA LYS A 31 -8.29 -36.52 13.12
C LYS A 31 -9.55 -35.88 13.70
N SER A 32 -10.53 -36.66 14.15
CA SER A 32 -11.80 -36.13 14.68
C SER A 32 -11.70 -35.47 16.04
N ALA A 33 -10.88 -36.03 16.95
CA ALA A 33 -10.67 -35.47 18.29
C ALA A 33 -9.80 -34.20 18.24
N VAL A 34 -8.80 -34.17 17.35
CA VAL A 34 -7.93 -32.99 17.13
C VAL A 34 -8.70 -31.88 16.42
N ALA A 35 -9.58 -32.22 15.46
CA ALA A 35 -10.44 -31.26 14.79
C ALA A 35 -11.42 -30.57 15.74
N LEU A 36 -12.00 -31.32 16.69
CA LEU A 36 -12.88 -30.75 17.72
C LEU A 36 -12.09 -29.89 18.71
N ALA A 37 -10.88 -30.27 19.07
CA ALA A 37 -10.02 -29.50 19.96
C ALA A 37 -9.53 -28.20 19.34
N VAL A 38 -9.16 -28.23 18.06
CA VAL A 38 -8.78 -27.01 17.29
C VAL A 38 -9.98 -26.09 17.09
N ALA A 39 -11.16 -26.63 16.76
CA ALA A 39 -12.38 -25.85 16.68
C ALA A 39 -12.78 -25.24 18.04
N ALA A 40 -12.65 -26.00 19.14
CA ALA A 40 -12.92 -25.49 20.48
C ALA A 40 -11.93 -24.42 20.94
N MET A 41 -10.64 -24.49 20.55
CA MET A 41 -9.66 -23.45 20.81
C MET A 41 -9.91 -22.16 19.98
N MET A 42 -10.40 -22.29 18.75
CA MET A 42 -10.77 -21.12 17.92
C MET A 42 -12.03 -20.42 18.44
N PHE A 43 -12.95 -21.13 19.09
CA PHE A 43 -14.17 -20.55 19.69
C PHE A 43 -13.94 -19.97 21.10
N ALA A 44 -12.92 -20.42 21.81
CA ALA A 44 -12.60 -19.94 23.17
C ALA A 44 -11.70 -18.68 23.17
N ALA A 45 -11.04 -18.36 22.06
CA ALA A 45 -10.16 -17.20 21.93
C ALA A 45 -10.96 -15.93 21.57
N GLY A 46 -11.81 -15.51 22.49
CA GLY A 46 -12.49 -14.20 22.43
C GLY A 46 -11.58 -13.00 22.69
N THR A 47 -10.27 -13.19 22.88
CA THR A 47 -9.27 -12.12 22.98
C THR A 47 -7.90 -12.66 22.60
N ALA A 48 -7.36 -12.10 21.54
CA ALA A 48 -5.95 -11.94 21.19
C ALA A 48 -4.95 -13.00 21.69
N SER A 49 -4.72 -13.99 20.91
CA SER A 49 -3.43 -14.61 20.61
C SER A 49 -3.71 -15.70 19.59
N ALA A 50 -3.37 -15.44 18.34
CA ALA A 50 -3.41 -16.48 17.31
C ALA A 50 -2.37 -17.53 17.71
N SER A 51 -2.79 -18.54 18.48
CA SER A 51 -2.02 -19.75 18.59
C SER A 51 -1.90 -20.33 17.18
N PHE A 52 -0.69 -20.68 16.82
CA PHE A 52 -0.31 -21.26 15.53
C PHE A 52 -1.24 -22.44 15.21
N VAL A 53 -2.24 -22.23 14.37
CA VAL A 53 -3.06 -23.31 13.86
C VAL A 53 -2.26 -23.95 12.72
N ASP A 54 -2.08 -25.26 12.77
CA ASP A 54 -1.51 -25.98 11.63
C ASP A 54 -2.38 -25.76 10.40
N THR A 55 -1.94 -24.84 9.56
CA THR A 55 -2.66 -24.40 8.36
C THR A 55 -2.84 -25.54 7.35
N SER A 56 -1.95 -26.53 7.35
CA SER A 56 -2.06 -27.70 6.49
C SER A 56 -3.30 -28.54 6.81
N PHE A 57 -3.64 -28.67 8.09
CA PHE A 57 -4.83 -29.37 8.53
C PHE A 57 -6.12 -28.64 8.16
N VAL A 58 -6.14 -27.31 8.28
CA VAL A 58 -7.30 -26.49 7.90
C VAL A 58 -7.52 -26.56 6.39
N ALA A 59 -6.47 -26.44 5.59
CA ALA A 59 -6.53 -26.47 4.13
C ALA A 59 -7.04 -27.83 3.58
N ASP A 60 -6.64 -28.93 4.19
CA ASP A 60 -6.99 -30.29 3.75
C ASP A 60 -8.39 -30.75 4.19
N ASN A 61 -9.04 -30.03 5.09
CA ASN A 61 -10.36 -30.39 5.61
C ASN A 61 -11.39 -29.30 5.32
N PRO A 62 -12.26 -29.45 4.29
CA PRO A 62 -13.22 -28.43 3.89
C PRO A 62 -14.17 -28.00 5.00
N PHE A 63 -14.57 -28.91 5.89
CA PHE A 63 -15.46 -28.57 7.00
C PHE A 63 -14.73 -27.67 8.02
N VAL A 64 -13.51 -28.02 8.42
CA VAL A 64 -12.71 -27.23 9.34
C VAL A 64 -12.37 -25.87 8.73
N PHE A 65 -12.03 -25.83 7.44
CA PHE A 65 -11.79 -24.59 6.73
C PHE A 65 -13.00 -23.65 6.76
N GLN A 66 -14.21 -24.16 6.49
CA GLN A 66 -15.43 -23.33 6.52
C GLN A 66 -15.74 -22.83 7.94
N GLN A 67 -15.51 -23.64 8.97
CA GLN A 67 -15.68 -23.20 10.37
C GLN A 67 -14.65 -22.13 10.73
N ALA A 68 -13.38 -22.32 10.37
CA ALA A 68 -12.31 -21.34 10.60
C ALA A 68 -12.64 -20.03 9.87
N LYS A 69 -12.99 -20.09 8.59
CA LYS A 69 -13.40 -18.92 7.81
C LYS A 69 -14.51 -18.15 8.49
N LYS A 70 -15.59 -18.85 8.89
CA LYS A 70 -16.73 -18.22 9.55
C LYS A 70 -16.36 -17.58 10.89
N SER A 71 -15.41 -18.12 11.62
CA SER A 71 -14.96 -17.57 12.91
C SER A 71 -14.27 -16.20 12.76
N PHE A 72 -13.71 -15.90 11.58
CA PHE A 72 -13.15 -14.59 11.27
C PHE A 72 -14.18 -13.57 10.80
N GLU A 73 -15.37 -14.01 10.36
CA GLU A 73 -16.45 -13.13 9.86
C GLU A 73 -17.26 -12.52 11.02
N THR A 74 -16.56 -11.86 11.94
CA THR A 74 -17.11 -11.19 13.14
C THR A 74 -17.88 -9.90 12.77
N ALA A 75 -18.55 -9.29 13.75
CA ALA A 75 -19.21 -8.00 13.55
C ALA A 75 -18.21 -6.90 13.14
N GLU A 76 -17.00 -6.93 13.68
CA GLU A 76 -15.90 -6.04 13.31
C GLU A 76 -15.47 -6.25 11.83
N TYR A 77 -15.28 -7.50 11.40
CA TYR A 77 -15.01 -7.87 10.01
C TYR A 77 -16.09 -7.36 9.06
N GLN A 78 -17.37 -7.50 9.43
CA GLN A 78 -18.51 -7.11 8.58
C GLN A 78 -18.62 -5.58 8.39
N LYS A 79 -18.08 -4.77 9.27
CA LYS A 79 -18.05 -3.32 9.12
C LYS A 79 -17.13 -2.84 8.00
N ASN A 80 -16.14 -3.65 7.62
CA ASN A 80 -15.30 -3.41 6.45
C ASN A 80 -15.75 -4.31 5.29
N TRP A 81 -16.66 -3.81 4.46
CA TRP A 81 -17.21 -4.56 3.33
C TRP A 81 -16.13 -5.09 2.35
N GLY A 82 -14.99 -4.38 2.24
CA GLY A 82 -13.88 -4.77 1.39
C GLY A 82 -13.28 -6.12 1.78
N LEU A 83 -13.26 -6.46 3.06
CA LEU A 83 -12.79 -7.77 3.53
C LEU A 83 -13.62 -8.92 2.97
N SER A 84 -14.95 -8.75 2.95
CA SER A 84 -15.85 -9.74 2.36
C SER A 84 -15.71 -9.79 0.83
N ALA A 85 -15.59 -8.65 0.17
CA ALA A 85 -15.44 -8.56 -1.29
C ALA A 85 -14.20 -9.29 -1.79
N MET A 86 -13.07 -9.16 -1.08
CA MET A 86 -11.82 -9.86 -1.41
C MET A 86 -11.69 -11.26 -0.79
N LYS A 87 -12.70 -11.72 -0.05
CA LYS A 87 -12.70 -13.03 0.64
C LYS A 87 -11.57 -13.18 1.66
N ALA A 88 -11.22 -12.11 2.38
CA ALA A 88 -10.09 -12.07 3.31
C ALA A 88 -10.18 -13.14 4.40
N SER A 89 -11.39 -13.49 4.88
CA SER A 89 -11.61 -14.57 5.84
C SER A 89 -11.06 -15.93 5.39
N SER A 90 -10.96 -16.17 4.09
CA SER A 90 -10.35 -17.39 3.55
C SER A 90 -8.83 -17.42 3.77
N ALA A 91 -8.17 -16.28 3.60
CA ALA A 91 -6.74 -16.15 3.90
C ALA A 91 -6.48 -16.28 5.41
N TYR A 92 -7.31 -15.65 6.22
CA TYR A 92 -7.22 -15.72 7.68
C TYR A 92 -7.41 -17.15 8.21
N ALA A 93 -8.35 -17.91 7.65
CA ALA A 93 -8.54 -19.32 7.98
C ALA A 93 -7.31 -20.19 7.69
N LEU A 94 -6.45 -19.75 6.80
CA LEU A 94 -5.17 -20.38 6.48
C LEU A 94 -3.98 -19.77 7.25
N GLY A 95 -4.24 -18.83 8.17
CA GLY A 95 -3.21 -18.18 8.97
C GLY A 95 -2.56 -16.95 8.32
N TYR A 96 -3.02 -16.51 7.14
CA TYR A 96 -2.46 -15.37 6.44
C TYR A 96 -3.17 -14.07 6.83
N HIS A 97 -2.60 -13.31 7.74
CA HIS A 97 -3.11 -12.01 8.20
C HIS A 97 -2.02 -10.96 8.38
N GLY A 98 -0.84 -11.20 7.82
CA GLY A 98 0.30 -10.28 7.85
C GLY A 98 1.28 -10.48 9.01
N GLN A 99 1.08 -11.47 9.90
CA GLN A 99 1.99 -11.73 11.01
C GLN A 99 3.41 -12.03 10.51
N GLY A 100 4.41 -11.34 11.12
CA GLY A 100 5.82 -11.46 10.73
C GLY A 100 6.19 -10.71 9.45
N VAL A 101 5.26 -9.97 8.85
CA VAL A 101 5.52 -9.12 7.69
C VAL A 101 5.52 -7.65 8.10
N LYS A 102 6.53 -6.92 7.66
CA LYS A 102 6.59 -5.46 7.78
C LYS A 102 6.02 -4.82 6.52
N VAL A 103 5.05 -3.94 6.70
CA VAL A 103 4.39 -3.22 5.61
C VAL A 103 4.61 -1.72 5.76
N GLY A 104 4.75 -1.03 4.66
CA GLY A 104 4.98 0.41 4.59
C GLY A 104 3.84 1.15 3.91
N MET A 105 3.73 2.42 4.20
CA MET A 105 2.85 3.34 3.52
C MET A 105 3.56 4.68 3.30
N MET A 106 3.51 5.20 2.09
CA MET A 106 3.85 6.57 1.75
C MET A 106 2.54 7.31 1.48
N ASP A 107 2.15 8.21 2.36
CA ASP A 107 0.86 8.91 2.31
C ASP A 107 0.91 10.20 3.16
N SER A 108 -0.20 10.81 3.51
CA SER A 108 -0.26 11.99 4.37
C SER A 108 0.04 11.72 5.87
N GLY A 109 0.65 10.58 6.19
CA GLY A 109 0.87 10.13 7.55
C GLY A 109 -0.38 9.51 8.18
N PHE A 110 -0.29 9.02 9.41
CA PHE A 110 -1.46 8.54 10.15
C PHE A 110 -1.54 9.14 11.55
N LEU A 111 -2.75 9.25 12.08
CA LEU A 111 -3.01 9.75 13.42
C LEU A 111 -2.59 8.70 14.45
N THR A 112 -1.43 8.88 15.07
CA THR A 112 -0.81 7.92 16.01
C THR A 112 -1.60 7.72 17.31
N THR A 113 -2.58 8.60 17.59
CA THR A 113 -3.49 8.50 18.74
C THR A 113 -4.84 7.85 18.41
N HIS A 114 -5.02 7.41 17.16
CA HIS A 114 -6.25 6.71 16.75
C HIS A 114 -6.27 5.30 17.36
N GLN A 115 -7.37 4.90 18.01
CA GLN A 115 -7.44 3.61 18.73
C GLN A 115 -7.16 2.39 17.83
N GLU A 116 -7.64 2.39 16.58
CA GLU A 116 -7.42 1.32 15.61
C GLU A 116 -5.99 1.28 15.05
N LEU A 117 -5.17 2.33 15.30
CA LEU A 117 -3.83 2.50 14.75
C LEU A 117 -2.80 2.70 15.87
N SER A 118 -2.96 1.96 16.96
CA SER A 118 -2.14 2.09 18.15
C SER A 118 -1.53 0.75 18.61
N GLY A 119 -0.54 0.81 19.48
CA GLY A 119 0.19 -0.33 19.99
C GLY A 119 1.54 -0.55 19.31
N ASP A 120 2.27 -1.59 19.77
CA ASP A 120 3.69 -1.79 19.48
C ASP A 120 4.02 -2.08 18.00
N ARG A 121 3.04 -2.42 17.18
CA ARG A 121 3.22 -2.72 15.75
C ARG A 121 3.10 -1.51 14.84
N TRP A 122 2.79 -0.32 15.36
CA TRP A 122 2.59 0.92 14.63
C TRP A 122 3.79 1.84 14.76
N HIS A 123 4.42 2.16 13.64
CA HIS A 123 5.66 2.93 13.61
C HIS A 123 5.56 4.07 12.59
N THR A 124 6.27 5.14 12.88
CA THR A 124 6.56 6.19 11.90
C THR A 124 8.03 6.13 11.52
N VAL A 125 8.35 6.50 10.30
CA VAL A 125 9.73 6.72 9.86
C VAL A 125 9.93 8.20 9.56
N LYS A 126 11.17 8.65 9.58
CA LYS A 126 11.50 10.04 9.35
C LYS A 126 12.23 10.20 8.02
N ALA A 127 11.69 11.04 7.14
CA ALA A 127 12.37 11.48 5.94
C ALA A 127 13.30 12.65 6.32
N GLU A 128 14.62 12.48 6.20
CA GLU A 128 15.60 13.49 6.54
C GLU A 128 16.62 13.66 5.40
N GLY A 129 16.98 14.91 5.11
CA GLY A 129 17.93 15.22 4.05
C GLY A 129 17.94 16.69 3.69
N ASN A 130 18.39 16.96 2.46
CA ASN A 130 18.40 18.30 1.90
C ASN A 130 17.61 18.30 0.58
N TYR A 131 16.80 19.33 0.37
CA TYR A 131 16.01 19.48 -0.85
C TYR A 131 16.88 19.48 -2.11
N SER A 132 16.46 18.74 -3.13
CA SER A 132 17.15 18.68 -4.42
C SER A 132 16.91 19.92 -5.29
N GLN A 133 15.83 20.65 -5.02
CA GLN A 133 15.44 21.86 -5.75
C GLN A 133 14.77 22.88 -4.82
N SER A 134 14.64 24.12 -5.26
CA SER A 134 13.82 25.12 -4.58
C SER A 134 12.34 24.88 -4.92
N GLY A 135 11.45 25.21 -3.99
CA GLY A 135 10.02 25.00 -4.19
C GLY A 135 9.17 25.50 -3.04
N GLU A 136 7.94 25.02 -2.96
CA GLU A 136 6.94 25.42 -2.00
C GLU A 136 6.20 24.19 -1.45
N ARG A 137 5.89 24.19 -0.15
CA ARG A 137 4.97 23.26 0.51
C ARG A 137 3.72 24.01 0.93
N TYR A 138 2.56 23.49 0.59
CA TYR A 138 1.30 24.11 0.93
C TYR A 138 0.75 23.53 2.24
N PRO A 139 0.48 24.39 3.24
CA PRO A 139 -0.21 23.97 4.45
C PRO A 139 -1.62 23.47 4.14
N GLN A 140 -2.13 22.58 5.00
CA GLN A 140 -3.50 22.11 4.95
C GLN A 140 -4.50 23.27 5.03
N TYR A 141 -5.57 23.19 4.24
CA TYR A 141 -6.68 24.12 4.25
C TYR A 141 -8.01 23.40 4.05
N ALA A 142 -9.09 24.05 4.48
CA ALA A 142 -10.41 23.46 4.34
C ALA A 142 -10.86 23.45 2.87
N TYR A 143 -11.48 22.37 2.43
CA TYR A 143 -12.03 22.24 1.08
C TYR A 143 -12.91 23.45 0.74
N GLY A 144 -12.68 24.04 -0.44
CA GLY A 144 -13.39 25.25 -0.90
C GLY A 144 -12.89 26.57 -0.31
N SER A 145 -11.90 26.57 0.58
CA SER A 145 -11.22 27.78 1.04
C SER A 145 -10.01 28.12 0.16
N LYS A 146 -9.44 29.30 0.35
CA LYS A 146 -8.14 29.63 -0.28
C LYS A 146 -7.02 28.93 0.46
N PRO A 147 -5.99 28.41 -0.26
CA PRO A 147 -4.81 27.88 0.40
C PRO A 147 -4.15 28.96 1.26
N LYS A 148 -3.56 28.53 2.36
CA LYS A 148 -2.66 29.37 3.16
C LYS A 148 -1.40 29.68 2.35
N ASP A 149 -0.65 30.70 2.74
CA ASP A 149 0.62 31.01 2.12
C ASP A 149 1.56 29.79 2.17
N PRO A 150 2.23 29.47 1.07
CA PRO A 150 3.12 28.33 1.03
C PRO A 150 4.37 28.55 1.90
N VAL A 151 4.89 27.47 2.44
CA VAL A 151 6.21 27.44 3.06
C VAL A 151 7.26 27.25 1.96
N LYS A 152 8.06 28.28 1.72
CA LYS A 152 9.15 28.25 0.72
C LYS A 152 10.38 27.57 1.27
N TYR A 153 11.09 26.86 0.41
CA TYR A 153 12.38 26.25 0.69
C TYR A 153 13.31 26.43 -0.51
N ASN A 154 14.61 26.38 -0.27
CA ASN A 154 15.63 26.48 -1.29
C ASN A 154 16.32 25.13 -1.50
N LYS A 155 16.92 24.93 -2.68
CA LYS A 155 17.84 23.81 -2.91
C LYS A 155 18.91 23.80 -1.81
N GLY A 156 19.11 22.64 -1.19
CA GLY A 156 20.06 22.45 -0.10
C GLY A 156 19.55 22.75 1.30
N ASP A 157 18.39 23.37 1.46
CA ASP A 157 17.77 23.52 2.78
C ASP A 157 17.45 22.14 3.36
N LYS A 158 17.59 22.01 4.68
CA LYS A 158 17.33 20.76 5.39
C LYS A 158 15.84 20.50 5.53
N PHE A 159 15.46 19.24 5.41
CA PHE A 159 14.14 18.76 5.81
C PHE A 159 14.26 17.63 6.84
N SER A 160 13.25 17.53 7.69
CA SER A 160 13.04 16.42 8.62
C SER A 160 11.54 16.30 8.85
N VAL A 161 10.93 15.26 8.30
CA VAL A 161 9.48 15.05 8.33
C VAL A 161 9.18 13.65 8.86
N ASP A 162 8.42 13.61 9.95
CA ASP A 162 7.97 12.37 10.57
C ASP A 162 6.78 11.76 9.81
N GLY A 163 6.66 10.45 9.83
CA GLY A 163 5.58 9.69 9.20
C GLY A 163 4.21 9.80 9.88
N ALA A 164 4.11 10.55 10.98
CA ALA A 164 2.86 10.84 11.63
C ALA A 164 2.02 11.88 10.85
N TYR A 165 0.72 11.84 11.04
CA TYR A 165 -0.19 12.89 10.58
C TYR A 165 0.19 14.24 11.19
N ASN A 166 0.31 15.26 10.35
CA ASN A 166 0.53 16.64 10.77
C ASN A 166 -0.63 17.51 10.27
N PRO A 167 -1.52 17.99 11.16
CA PRO A 167 -2.69 18.76 10.77
C PRO A 167 -2.38 20.12 10.12
N ASP A 168 -1.15 20.60 10.21
CA ASP A 168 -0.74 21.84 9.54
C ASP A 168 -0.45 21.62 8.03
N PHE A 169 -0.13 20.39 7.62
CA PHE A 169 0.26 20.07 6.24
C PHE A 169 -0.55 18.95 5.60
N ASN A 170 -1.23 18.12 6.37
CA ASN A 170 -1.90 16.94 5.87
C ASN A 170 -3.38 16.96 6.20
N ASP A 171 -4.16 16.30 5.37
CA ASP A 171 -5.49 15.83 5.76
C ASP A 171 -5.42 14.43 6.39
N ASN A 172 -6.58 13.81 6.62
CA ASN A 172 -6.67 12.51 7.28
C ASN A 172 -6.65 11.30 6.32
N HIS A 173 -6.33 11.49 5.04
CA HIS A 173 -6.34 10.45 4.02
C HIS A 173 -5.47 9.26 4.42
N GLY A 174 -4.20 9.49 4.79
CA GLY A 174 -3.30 8.44 5.22
C GLY A 174 -3.77 7.67 6.45
N THR A 175 -4.48 8.33 7.37
CA THR A 175 -5.12 7.65 8.52
C THR A 175 -6.18 6.66 8.05
N GLY A 176 -7.01 7.05 7.07
CA GLY A 176 -7.99 6.16 6.45
C GLY A 176 -7.34 4.98 5.73
N CYS A 177 -6.32 5.25 4.91
CA CYS A 177 -5.56 4.21 4.20
C CYS A 177 -4.89 3.22 5.16
N ALA A 178 -4.26 3.71 6.23
CA ALA A 178 -3.65 2.87 7.26
C ALA A 178 -4.67 1.95 7.94
N GLY A 179 -5.88 2.49 8.24
CA GLY A 179 -6.98 1.72 8.84
C GLY A 179 -7.44 0.57 7.93
N VAL A 180 -7.67 0.85 6.64
CA VAL A 180 -8.06 -0.18 5.67
C VAL A 180 -6.95 -1.20 5.46
N TYR A 181 -5.71 -0.76 5.43
CA TYR A 181 -4.55 -1.62 5.20
C TYR A 181 -4.29 -2.55 6.39
N ALA A 182 -4.14 -1.99 7.58
CA ALA A 182 -3.61 -2.71 8.72
C ALA A 182 -4.31 -2.43 10.06
N GLY A 183 -5.48 -1.79 10.09
CA GLY A 183 -6.23 -1.47 11.30
C GLY A 183 -6.30 -2.63 12.28
N ASN A 184 -6.24 -2.34 13.58
CA ASN A 184 -6.22 -3.34 14.65
C ASN A 184 -7.45 -4.25 14.59
N ARG A 185 -7.28 -5.51 14.96
CA ARG A 185 -8.38 -6.45 15.16
C ARG A 185 -8.54 -6.66 16.68
N ASP A 186 -9.41 -5.88 17.28
CA ASP A 186 -9.62 -5.84 18.73
C ASP A 186 -11.08 -6.02 19.18
N GLY A 187 -11.99 -6.26 18.22
CA GLY A 187 -13.42 -6.46 18.47
C GLY A 187 -14.23 -5.17 18.43
N VAL A 188 -13.60 -4.01 18.21
CA VAL A 188 -14.23 -2.69 18.13
C VAL A 188 -14.04 -2.14 16.73
N GLY A 189 -14.91 -1.22 16.29
CA GLY A 189 -14.73 -0.58 14.99
C GLY A 189 -14.70 -1.55 13.81
N MET A 190 -13.70 -1.42 12.96
CA MET A 190 -13.38 -2.30 11.83
C MET A 190 -11.88 -2.60 11.84
N HIS A 191 -11.46 -3.73 11.32
CA HIS A 191 -10.03 -4.02 11.16
C HIS A 191 -9.57 -3.94 9.70
N GLY A 192 -8.27 -3.77 9.50
CA GLY A 192 -7.63 -3.79 8.18
C GLY A 192 -7.40 -5.20 7.64
N VAL A 193 -6.95 -5.27 6.39
CA VAL A 193 -6.66 -6.53 5.70
C VAL A 193 -5.51 -7.27 6.36
N ALA A 194 -4.41 -6.58 6.65
CA ALA A 194 -3.18 -7.13 7.21
C ALA A 194 -3.02 -6.77 8.71
N TRP A 195 -4.07 -7.01 9.50
CA TRP A 195 -4.16 -6.63 10.91
C TRP A 195 -3.07 -7.24 11.82
N GLY A 196 -2.33 -8.23 11.36
CA GLY A 196 -1.22 -8.84 12.09
C GLY A 196 0.17 -8.36 11.69
N SER A 197 0.29 -7.45 10.68
CA SER A 197 1.57 -6.94 10.22
C SER A 197 2.13 -5.85 11.13
N GLU A 198 3.45 -5.64 11.12
CA GLU A 198 4.06 -4.40 11.61
C GLU A 198 3.92 -3.31 10.54
N PHE A 199 3.44 -2.14 10.94
CA PHE A 199 3.13 -1.05 10.03
C PHE A 199 4.10 0.12 10.19
N TYR A 200 4.60 0.64 9.08
CA TYR A 200 5.53 1.77 9.01
C TYR A 200 5.00 2.85 8.08
N SER A 201 4.92 4.08 8.54
CA SER A 201 4.46 5.22 7.76
C SER A 201 5.56 6.22 7.46
N ALA A 202 5.64 6.66 6.22
CA ALA A 202 6.33 7.87 5.78
C ALA A 202 5.30 8.90 5.31
N ASN A 203 5.62 10.19 5.47
CA ASN A 203 4.70 11.27 5.14
C ASN A 203 5.13 11.96 3.85
N THR A 204 4.20 12.16 2.92
CA THR A 204 4.43 12.88 1.64
C THR A 204 4.74 14.37 1.84
N GLY A 205 4.50 14.89 3.05
CA GLY A 205 4.80 16.26 3.41
C GLY A 205 3.93 17.31 2.74
N GLY A 206 2.89 16.92 2.05
CA GLY A 206 1.97 17.80 1.33
C GLY A 206 0.53 17.64 1.76
N THR A 207 -0.33 18.54 1.29
CA THR A 207 -1.78 18.41 1.40
C THR A 207 -2.31 17.37 0.42
N ASP A 208 -3.43 16.73 0.74
CA ASP A 208 -4.19 15.87 -0.18
C ASP A 208 -5.04 16.66 -1.16
N ASP A 209 -5.02 17.98 -1.07
CA ASP A 209 -5.68 18.79 -2.08
C ASP A 209 -4.97 18.61 -3.40
N THR A 210 -5.71 18.12 -4.33
CA THR A 210 -5.27 17.77 -5.66
C THR A 210 -4.83 18.95 -6.50
N ASN A 211 -5.23 20.17 -6.13
CA ASN A 211 -4.79 21.37 -6.82
C ASN A 211 -3.33 21.69 -6.50
N TYR A 212 -2.88 21.31 -5.31
CA TYR A 212 -1.53 21.65 -4.85
C TYR A 212 -0.65 20.41 -4.60
N GLY A 213 -1.24 19.24 -4.70
CA GLY A 213 -0.60 17.93 -4.82
C GLY A 213 0.53 17.60 -3.85
N PRO A 214 1.07 16.39 -3.95
CA PRO A 214 2.25 16.06 -3.19
C PRO A 214 3.41 16.95 -3.64
N PHE A 215 4.15 17.39 -2.71
CA PHE A 215 5.36 18.14 -2.82
C PHE A 215 6.42 17.39 -3.68
N PRO A 216 6.91 17.94 -4.80
CA PRO A 216 7.56 17.17 -5.86
C PRO A 216 9.10 17.14 -5.75
N ASP A 217 9.68 17.02 -4.56
CA ASP A 217 11.13 16.96 -4.39
C ASP A 217 11.66 15.53 -4.41
N TYR A 218 12.62 15.24 -5.30
CA TYR A 218 13.20 13.91 -5.45
C TYR A 218 13.87 13.41 -4.17
N ASN A 219 14.74 14.22 -3.56
CA ASN A 219 15.48 13.83 -2.36
C ASN A 219 14.53 13.58 -1.19
N PHE A 220 13.46 14.36 -1.07
CA PHE A 220 12.47 14.20 -0.04
C PHE A 220 11.75 12.86 -0.17
N PHE A 221 11.22 12.55 -1.35
CA PHE A 221 10.54 11.28 -1.58
C PHE A 221 11.48 10.09 -1.43
N LYS A 222 12.72 10.23 -1.97
CA LYS A 222 13.72 9.17 -1.83
C LYS A 222 14.05 8.89 -0.36
N ALA A 223 14.25 9.92 0.45
CA ALA A 223 14.49 9.76 1.88
C ALA A 223 13.36 9.07 2.62
N GLY A 224 12.10 9.36 2.28
CA GLY A 224 10.93 8.66 2.84
C GLY A 224 10.89 7.18 2.47
N TYR A 225 11.10 6.86 1.20
CA TYR A 225 11.16 5.46 0.74
C TYR A 225 12.37 4.72 1.29
N ASP A 226 13.55 5.36 1.33
CA ASP A 226 14.76 4.76 1.92
C ASP A 226 14.56 4.44 3.41
N ALA A 227 13.88 5.33 4.15
CA ALA A 227 13.57 5.09 5.56
C ALA A 227 12.59 3.90 5.76
N LEU A 228 11.60 3.76 4.89
CA LEU A 228 10.71 2.60 4.87
C LEU A 228 11.50 1.32 4.58
N VAL A 229 12.31 1.31 3.52
CA VAL A 229 13.14 0.17 3.14
C VAL A 229 14.13 -0.21 4.26
N ALA A 230 14.76 0.78 4.89
CA ALA A 230 15.68 0.56 6.02
C ALA A 230 15.00 -0.07 7.24
N SER A 231 13.69 0.16 7.41
CA SER A 231 12.89 -0.49 8.45
C SER A 231 12.59 -1.97 8.16
N GLY A 232 12.92 -2.45 6.95
CA GLY A 232 12.74 -3.83 6.53
C GLY A 232 11.35 -4.15 6.00
N VAL A 233 10.59 -3.14 5.56
CA VAL A 233 9.27 -3.36 4.92
C VAL A 233 9.42 -4.16 3.64
N LYS A 234 8.40 -4.96 3.32
CA LYS A 234 8.35 -5.80 2.13
C LYS A 234 7.31 -5.32 1.11
N ILE A 235 6.35 -4.56 1.55
CA ILE A 235 5.27 -4.03 0.70
C ILE A 235 5.06 -2.58 1.09
N ILE A 236 5.07 -1.66 0.10
CA ILE A 236 4.80 -0.24 0.31
C ILE A 236 3.53 0.14 -0.46
N ASN A 237 2.55 0.65 0.26
CA ASN A 237 1.33 1.20 -0.31
C ASN A 237 1.50 2.68 -0.65
N ASN A 238 1.04 3.08 -1.85
CA ASN A 238 1.04 4.45 -2.36
C ASN A 238 -0.37 4.79 -2.85
N SER A 239 -1.24 5.25 -1.94
CA SER A 239 -2.63 5.57 -2.26
C SER A 239 -2.82 7.01 -2.75
N PHE A 240 -1.86 7.54 -3.47
CA PHE A 240 -1.93 8.86 -4.10
C PHE A 240 -1.45 8.81 -5.55
N GLY A 241 -2.01 9.67 -6.35
CA GLY A 241 -1.68 9.77 -7.76
C GLY A 241 -0.89 11.02 -8.07
N THR A 242 -0.44 11.11 -9.33
CA THR A 242 0.14 12.29 -9.91
C THR A 242 -0.33 12.36 -11.35
N ASN A 243 -0.93 13.48 -11.72
CA ASN A 243 -1.43 13.71 -13.06
C ASN A 243 -0.66 14.84 -13.74
N LEU A 244 -0.76 14.87 -15.07
CA LEU A 244 -0.28 15.97 -15.86
C LEU A 244 -1.09 17.25 -15.51
N LYS A 245 -0.40 18.36 -15.29
CA LYS A 245 -1.05 19.66 -15.10
C LYS A 245 -1.37 20.25 -16.46
N GLN A 246 -2.61 20.61 -16.69
CA GLN A 246 -2.95 21.42 -17.86
C GLN A 246 -2.50 22.86 -17.62
N VAL A 247 -1.77 23.40 -18.56
CA VAL A 247 -1.28 24.77 -18.52
C VAL A 247 -1.73 25.56 -19.75
N ASP A 248 -1.96 26.85 -19.59
CA ASP A 248 -2.20 27.76 -20.70
C ASP A 248 -0.90 28.10 -21.48
N GLU A 249 -0.99 28.90 -22.52
CA GLU A 249 0.14 29.36 -23.31
C GLU A 249 1.20 30.15 -22.52
N ASN A 250 0.84 30.68 -21.36
CA ASN A 250 1.71 31.43 -20.47
C ASN A 250 2.29 30.55 -19.33
N GLY A 251 1.93 29.25 -19.29
CA GLY A 251 2.36 28.33 -18.26
C GLY A 251 1.52 28.37 -16.97
N ASN A 252 0.38 29.11 -16.94
CA ASN A 252 -0.52 29.11 -15.81
C ASN A 252 -1.30 27.79 -15.76
N ILE A 253 -1.45 27.23 -14.58
CA ILE A 253 -2.16 25.98 -14.38
C ILE A 253 -3.66 26.22 -14.49
N LEU A 254 -4.28 25.56 -15.48
CA LEU A 254 -5.71 25.63 -15.75
C LEU A 254 -6.48 24.56 -14.97
N ASP A 255 -5.92 23.38 -14.87
CA ASP A 255 -6.56 22.24 -14.23
C ASP A 255 -5.50 21.25 -13.71
N TYR A 256 -5.65 20.85 -12.47
CA TYR A 256 -4.77 19.87 -11.82
C TYR A 256 -5.29 18.43 -11.93
N TYR A 257 -6.59 18.27 -12.27
CA TYR A 257 -7.27 16.97 -12.29
C TYR A 257 -7.38 16.35 -13.65
N HIS A 258 -7.10 17.12 -14.70
CA HIS A 258 -7.30 16.57 -16.01
C HIS A 258 -6.16 15.63 -16.37
N SER A 259 -6.54 14.39 -16.49
CA SER A 259 -5.78 13.35 -17.16
C SER A 259 -5.86 13.45 -18.68
N GLY A 260 -6.03 14.64 -19.24
CA GLY A 260 -6.15 14.78 -20.68
C GLY A 260 -7.39 14.09 -21.31
N PRO A 261 -7.42 13.95 -22.64
CA PRO A 261 -8.45 13.19 -23.34
C PRO A 261 -8.38 11.71 -22.96
N GLU A 262 -9.46 10.98 -23.16
CA GLU A 262 -9.47 9.54 -23.04
C GLU A 262 -8.39 8.94 -23.95
N LEU A 263 -7.46 8.18 -23.37
CA LEU A 263 -6.36 7.57 -24.11
C LEU A 263 -6.86 6.24 -24.69
N THR A 264 -6.90 6.14 -26.01
CA THR A 264 -7.50 4.98 -26.69
C THR A 264 -6.47 4.08 -27.35
N THR A 265 -5.25 4.56 -27.51
CA THR A 265 -4.14 3.81 -28.11
C THR A 265 -2.91 3.81 -27.23
N VAL A 266 -2.02 2.83 -27.44
CA VAL A 266 -0.71 2.78 -26.75
C VAL A 266 0.10 4.05 -27.02
N ASN A 267 0.07 4.57 -28.24
CA ASN A 267 0.80 5.80 -28.61
C ASN A 267 0.30 7.02 -27.83
N ASP A 268 -1.02 7.10 -27.57
CA ASP A 268 -1.58 8.19 -26.76
C ASP A 268 -1.07 8.11 -25.32
N ILE A 269 -1.04 6.88 -24.74
CA ILE A 269 -0.53 6.61 -23.40
C ILE A 269 0.96 6.97 -23.31
N GLU A 270 1.77 6.56 -24.29
CA GLU A 270 3.21 6.86 -24.33
C GLU A 270 3.47 8.36 -24.44
N TYR A 271 2.69 9.06 -25.25
CA TYR A 271 2.83 10.51 -25.41
C TYR A 271 2.46 11.27 -24.13
N GLU A 272 1.34 10.92 -23.50
CA GLU A 272 0.94 11.50 -22.21
C GLU A 272 1.98 11.24 -21.11
N TYR A 273 2.53 10.04 -21.04
CA TYR A 273 3.58 9.72 -20.09
C TYR A 273 4.88 10.50 -20.36
N PHE A 274 5.24 10.68 -21.62
CA PHE A 274 6.37 11.53 -22.01
C PHE A 274 6.16 12.98 -21.54
N LEU A 275 4.97 13.55 -21.74
CA LEU A 275 4.64 14.90 -21.27
C LEU A 275 4.70 14.98 -19.74
N PHE A 276 4.19 13.97 -19.05
CA PHE A 276 4.27 13.86 -17.59
C PHE A 276 5.72 13.86 -17.11
N LYS A 277 6.58 13.03 -17.66
CA LYS A 277 8.00 13.01 -17.30
C LYS A 277 8.67 14.35 -17.57
N LYS A 278 8.40 14.99 -18.71
CA LYS A 278 8.93 16.30 -19.02
C LYS A 278 8.51 17.38 -18.01
N GLN A 279 7.27 17.34 -17.55
CA GLN A 279 6.75 18.31 -16.57
C GLN A 279 7.39 18.16 -15.18
N TYR A 280 7.71 16.92 -14.77
CA TYR A 280 8.24 16.63 -13.44
C TYR A 280 9.75 16.36 -13.38
N ASN A 281 10.45 16.39 -14.51
CA ASN A 281 11.90 16.25 -14.56
C ASN A 281 12.58 17.61 -14.32
N ASN A 282 12.66 18.01 -13.06
CA ASN A 282 13.11 19.36 -12.70
C ASN A 282 14.56 19.43 -12.19
N ASN A 283 15.32 18.33 -12.29
CA ASN A 283 16.68 18.25 -11.73
C ASN A 283 17.78 18.33 -12.78
N ASP A 284 17.54 18.92 -13.95
CA ASP A 284 18.49 18.97 -15.07
C ASP A 284 19.80 19.74 -14.74
N ALA A 285 19.76 20.60 -13.72
CA ALA A 285 20.93 21.33 -13.25
C ALA A 285 21.87 20.50 -12.36
N ASP A 286 21.41 19.32 -11.90
CA ASP A 286 22.19 18.41 -11.08
C ASP A 286 22.61 17.19 -11.91
N PRO A 287 23.91 17.00 -12.20
CA PRO A 287 24.36 15.90 -13.06
C PRO A 287 23.96 14.50 -12.57
N GLU A 288 23.86 14.32 -11.23
CA GLU A 288 23.49 13.03 -10.64
C GLU A 288 21.99 12.76 -10.70
N LEU A 289 21.19 13.84 -10.77
CA LEU A 289 19.72 13.77 -10.80
C LEU A 289 19.14 14.14 -12.16
N LYS A 290 19.98 14.34 -13.17
CA LYS A 290 19.55 14.74 -14.50
C LYS A 290 18.48 13.79 -15.05
N GLY A 291 17.37 14.35 -15.47
CA GLY A 291 16.23 13.58 -16.00
C GLY A 291 15.41 12.83 -14.96
N LYS A 292 15.71 12.96 -13.66
CA LYS A 292 14.97 12.34 -12.56
C LYS A 292 13.97 13.30 -11.94
N SER A 293 12.85 12.73 -11.54
CA SER A 293 11.78 13.41 -10.82
C SER A 293 11.48 12.68 -9.50
N PHE A 294 10.63 13.27 -8.67
CA PHE A 294 10.18 12.62 -7.43
C PHE A 294 9.49 11.26 -7.68
N VAL A 295 8.98 11.03 -8.89
CA VAL A 295 8.36 9.74 -9.27
C VAL A 295 9.43 8.65 -9.37
N ASP A 296 10.62 8.99 -9.89
CA ASP A 296 11.74 8.06 -9.99
C ASP A 296 12.30 7.66 -8.62
N ALA A 297 12.07 8.51 -7.60
CA ALA A 297 12.55 8.26 -6.24
C ALA A 297 12.00 6.96 -5.63
N ALA A 298 10.75 6.62 -5.94
CA ALA A 298 10.13 5.38 -5.49
C ALA A 298 10.86 4.15 -6.03
N TRP A 299 11.19 4.15 -7.32
CA TRP A 299 11.94 3.08 -7.96
C TRP A 299 13.39 3.03 -7.47
N ASP A 300 14.09 4.15 -7.47
CA ASP A 300 15.49 4.22 -7.05
C ASP A 300 15.73 3.76 -5.60
N ALA A 301 14.70 3.80 -4.75
CA ALA A 301 14.78 3.29 -3.39
C ALA A 301 14.67 1.75 -3.29
N VAL A 302 14.00 1.09 -4.25
CA VAL A 302 13.66 -0.33 -4.16
C VAL A 302 14.30 -1.21 -5.23
N LYS A 303 14.87 -0.65 -6.30
CA LYS A 303 15.33 -1.39 -7.50
C LYS A 303 16.27 -2.57 -7.23
N ASP A 304 17.02 -2.55 -6.14
CA ASP A 304 17.93 -3.63 -5.73
C ASP A 304 17.47 -4.30 -4.42
N LYS A 305 16.19 -4.18 -4.09
CA LYS A 305 15.60 -4.65 -2.83
C LYS A 305 14.42 -5.57 -3.11
N ASP A 306 14.24 -6.53 -2.23
CA ASP A 306 13.06 -7.40 -2.21
C ASP A 306 11.88 -6.66 -1.56
N VAL A 307 11.33 -5.67 -2.28
CA VAL A 307 10.22 -4.80 -1.83
C VAL A 307 9.25 -4.58 -2.98
N ILE A 308 7.98 -4.85 -2.75
CA ILE A 308 6.87 -4.59 -3.69
C ILE A 308 6.30 -3.21 -3.42
N GLN A 309 6.09 -2.42 -4.46
CA GLN A 309 5.32 -1.18 -4.39
C GLN A 309 3.97 -1.33 -5.07
N VAL A 310 2.92 -0.84 -4.41
CA VAL A 310 1.55 -0.82 -4.93
C VAL A 310 1.11 0.62 -5.11
N PHE A 311 0.69 0.98 -6.32
CA PHE A 311 0.20 2.31 -6.67
C PHE A 311 -1.29 2.27 -7.01
N THR A 312 -2.02 3.31 -6.62
CA THR A 312 -3.42 3.47 -7.01
C THR A 312 -3.57 3.83 -8.47
N ASN A 313 -4.58 3.29 -9.13
CA ASN A 313 -4.98 3.68 -10.48
C ASN A 313 -5.79 4.98 -10.53
N GLY A 314 -6.23 5.49 -9.38
CA GLY A 314 -7.03 6.71 -9.27
C GLY A 314 -8.51 6.48 -8.99
N ASN A 315 -9.21 7.57 -8.67
CA ASN A 315 -10.63 7.58 -8.27
C ASN A 315 -11.50 8.45 -9.18
N ASN A 316 -11.03 8.80 -10.38
CA ASN A 316 -11.67 9.83 -11.20
C ASN A 316 -12.71 9.29 -12.17
N ASP A 317 -13.17 8.04 -12.03
CA ASP A 317 -14.12 7.36 -12.93
C ASP A 317 -13.71 7.45 -14.42
N ARG A 318 -12.40 7.39 -14.68
CA ARG A 318 -11.82 7.48 -16.02
C ARG A 318 -11.20 6.16 -16.44
N ALA A 319 -11.16 5.95 -17.75
CA ALA A 319 -10.46 4.81 -18.35
C ALA A 319 -8.94 4.85 -18.11
N ASN A 320 -8.39 6.04 -17.90
CA ASN A 320 -6.95 6.23 -17.75
C ASN A 320 -6.52 6.14 -16.28
N PRO A 321 -5.52 5.32 -15.95
CA PRO A 321 -4.93 5.30 -14.61
C PRO A 321 -4.12 6.58 -14.36
N TYR A 322 -3.78 6.84 -13.10
CA TYR A 322 -2.79 7.87 -12.76
C TYR A 322 -1.44 7.57 -13.41
N HIS A 323 -0.74 8.59 -13.87
CA HIS A 323 0.55 8.44 -14.55
C HIS A 323 1.59 7.67 -13.73
N ARG A 324 1.58 7.79 -12.40
CA ARG A 324 2.47 6.99 -11.53
C ARG A 324 2.21 5.50 -11.63
N ALA A 325 0.97 5.08 -11.81
CA ALA A 325 0.62 3.67 -11.97
C ALA A 325 1.13 3.08 -13.29
N LEU A 326 1.45 3.94 -14.27
CA LEU A 326 2.04 3.55 -15.55
C LEU A 326 3.57 3.46 -15.51
N TYR A 327 4.20 3.92 -14.44
CA TYR A 327 5.66 3.97 -14.35
C TYR A 327 6.35 2.62 -14.60
N PRO A 328 5.89 1.49 -14.04
CA PRO A 328 6.50 0.18 -14.33
C PRO A 328 6.43 -0.20 -15.81
N TYR A 329 5.33 0.12 -16.49
CA TYR A 329 5.16 -0.16 -17.92
C TYR A 329 6.21 0.56 -18.79
N PHE A 330 6.58 1.80 -18.43
CA PHE A 330 7.56 2.62 -19.16
C PHE A 330 8.99 2.50 -18.64
N ASN A 331 9.19 1.76 -17.56
CA ASN A 331 10.49 1.44 -17.01
C ASN A 331 10.65 -0.09 -16.94
N PRO A 332 11.26 -0.72 -17.97
CA PRO A 332 11.40 -2.18 -18.02
C PRO A 332 12.15 -2.79 -16.83
N GLU A 333 13.03 -2.02 -16.20
CA GLU A 333 13.73 -2.49 -14.99
C GLU A 333 12.78 -2.57 -13.78
N ALA A 334 11.75 -1.71 -13.73
CA ALA A 334 10.75 -1.73 -12.67
C ALA A 334 9.69 -2.82 -12.89
N GLU A 335 9.45 -3.25 -14.15
CA GLU A 335 8.50 -4.32 -14.46
C GLU A 335 9.02 -5.70 -14.01
N ALA A 336 10.33 -5.87 -13.91
CA ALA A 336 10.97 -7.13 -13.56
C ALA A 336 10.94 -7.46 -12.06
N GLN A 337 10.41 -6.61 -11.22
CA GLN A 337 10.21 -6.78 -9.78
C GLN A 337 8.74 -6.94 -9.41
#